data_ee59510d61760c745c41c3220805f643
#
_entry.id   ee59510d61760c745c41c3220805f643
#
_cell.length_a   1.000
_cell.length_b   1.000
_cell.length_c   1.000
_cell.angle_alpha   90.00
_cell.angle_beta   90.00
_cell.angle_gamma   90.00
#
_symmetry.space_group_name_H-M   'P 1'
#
loop_
_entity.id
_entity.type
_entity.pdbx_description
1 polymer ?
#
loop_
_entity_poly.entity_id
_entity_poly.type
_entity_poly.pdbx_seq_one_letter_code
_entity_poly.pdbx_strand_id
1 'polypeptide(L)'
;PFPAVISVAALIGYLTTPKASHISTPRVPFSQTAMTILIWLTIWWAPILFLGLIIGQDFLFQLAIFFSKLATVTFGGAYAVLAFMGQEVVQNLNWVSADEMIDGLGLAETTPGPLILVTQFVGFLAGYNTGGTSLAVLAACVTLWATFVPCFLWIFAGAPYIGLISAQPRLSGALSAI
;
A
#
# COMPACT_ATOMS: atom_id res chain seq x y z
N PRO A 1 -14.72 17.12 2.31
CA PRO A 1 -13.85 16.16 1.59
C PRO A 1 -12.41 16.33 2.06
N PHE A 2 -11.90 15.35 2.78
CA PHE A 2 -10.56 15.36 3.39
C PHE A 2 -9.42 15.73 2.41
N PRO A 3 -9.38 15.21 1.16
CA PRO A 3 -8.37 15.60 0.19
C PRO A 3 -8.37 17.09 -0.17
N ALA A 4 -9.54 17.73 -0.19
CA ALA A 4 -9.64 19.16 -0.48
C ALA A 4 -9.05 20.01 0.65
N VAL A 5 -9.26 19.63 1.91
CA VAL A 5 -8.70 20.32 3.09
C VAL A 5 -7.16 20.24 3.05
N ILE A 6 -6.61 19.06 2.79
CA ILE A 6 -5.15 18.85 2.65
C ILE A 6 -4.58 19.72 1.52
N SER A 7 -5.26 19.72 0.35
CA SER A 7 -4.81 20.49 -0.81
C SER A 7 -4.82 22.00 -0.53
N VAL A 8 -5.85 22.49 0.14
CA VAL A 8 -5.94 23.92 0.53
C VAL A 8 -4.88 24.28 1.57
N ALA A 9 -4.67 23.44 2.59
CA ALA A 9 -3.64 23.66 3.60
C ALA A 9 -2.23 23.68 2.96
N ALA A 10 -1.93 22.72 2.09
CA ALA A 10 -0.67 22.68 1.34
C ALA A 10 -0.46 23.92 0.48
N LEU A 11 -1.52 24.39 -0.20
CA LEU A 11 -1.46 25.58 -1.04
C LEU A 11 -1.19 26.84 -0.20
N ILE A 12 -1.86 26.98 0.94
CA ILE A 12 -1.63 28.09 1.87
C ILE A 12 -0.18 28.08 2.36
N GLY A 13 0.32 26.94 2.84
CA GLY A 13 1.71 26.79 3.29
C GLY A 13 2.72 27.10 2.19
N TYR A 14 2.46 26.67 0.96
CA TYR A 14 3.30 26.99 -0.20
C TYR A 14 3.35 28.49 -0.55
N LEU A 15 2.21 29.17 -0.45
CA LEU A 15 2.08 30.59 -0.81
C LEU A 15 2.61 31.52 0.30
N THR A 16 2.46 31.13 1.57
CA THR A 16 2.87 31.97 2.72
C THR A 16 4.37 31.88 3.02
N THR A 17 5.04 30.81 2.56
CA THR A 17 6.47 30.62 2.83
C THR A 17 7.34 31.41 1.83
N PRO A 18 8.30 32.24 2.31
CA PRO A 18 9.17 33.03 1.44
C PRO A 18 10.05 32.17 0.52
N LYS A 19 10.35 32.68 -0.68
CA LYS A 19 11.37 32.07 -1.58
C LYS A 19 12.73 32.15 -0.91
N ALA A 20 13.38 31.01 -0.64
CA ALA A 20 14.78 31.05 -0.25
C ALA A 20 15.70 31.28 -1.43
N SER A 21 16.78 32.00 -1.17
CA SER A 21 17.88 32.18 -2.09
C SER A 21 18.63 30.86 -2.29
N HIS A 22 18.83 30.46 -3.53
CA HIS A 22 19.73 29.41 -4.01
C HIS A 22 20.29 28.40 -2.99
N ILE A 23 19.52 27.34 -2.73
CA ILE A 23 20.09 26.12 -2.19
C ILE A 23 20.46 25.23 -3.38
N SER A 24 21.74 24.88 -3.51
CA SER A 24 22.19 23.92 -4.49
C SER A 24 21.62 22.54 -4.18
N THR A 25 20.53 22.19 -4.82
CA THR A 25 19.89 20.88 -4.64
C THR A 25 20.68 19.84 -5.46
N PRO A 26 21.07 18.71 -4.86
CA PRO A 26 21.69 17.64 -5.62
C PRO A 26 20.73 17.17 -6.72
N ARG A 27 21.21 17.11 -7.95
CA ARG A 27 20.42 16.59 -9.07
C ARG A 27 20.32 15.09 -8.94
N VAL A 28 19.12 14.58 -8.70
CA VAL A 28 18.85 13.15 -8.76
C VAL A 28 18.75 12.78 -10.25
N PRO A 29 19.63 11.90 -10.79
CA PRO A 29 19.53 11.51 -12.18
C PRO A 29 18.26 10.66 -12.37
N PHE A 30 17.42 11.09 -13.32
CA PHE A 30 16.16 10.43 -13.64
C PHE A 30 16.34 8.93 -13.95
N SER A 31 17.48 8.55 -14.53
CA SER A 31 17.79 7.16 -14.83
C SER A 31 17.88 6.26 -13.59
N GLN A 32 18.38 6.76 -12.48
CA GLN A 32 18.44 5.99 -11.23
C GLN A 32 17.04 5.75 -10.65
N THR A 33 16.18 6.77 -10.66
CA THR A 33 14.80 6.63 -10.20
C THR A 33 14.02 5.68 -11.10
N ALA A 34 14.17 5.80 -12.43
CA ALA A 34 13.52 4.90 -13.37
C ALA A 34 13.97 3.45 -13.18
N MET A 35 15.27 3.22 -12.96
CA MET A 35 15.80 1.89 -12.68
C MET A 35 15.23 1.33 -11.37
N THR A 36 15.18 2.14 -10.31
CA THR A 36 14.59 1.74 -9.02
C THR A 36 13.12 1.33 -9.18
N ILE A 37 12.34 2.14 -9.89
CA ILE A 37 10.93 1.84 -10.18
C ILE A 37 10.81 0.53 -10.96
N LEU A 38 11.62 0.34 -11.99
CA LEU A 38 11.59 -0.87 -12.82
C LEU A 38 11.91 -2.12 -11.99
N ILE A 39 12.96 -2.06 -11.16
CA ILE A 39 13.37 -3.16 -10.28
C ILE A 39 12.22 -3.51 -9.32
N TRP A 40 11.64 -2.54 -8.63
CA TRP A 40 10.59 -2.78 -7.65
C TRP A 40 9.27 -3.23 -8.30
N LEU A 41 8.93 -2.73 -9.48
CA LEU A 41 7.81 -3.24 -10.27
C LEU A 41 8.02 -4.70 -10.68
N THR A 42 9.24 -5.05 -11.08
CA THR A 42 9.58 -6.44 -11.43
C THR A 42 9.49 -7.33 -10.19
N ILE A 43 10.05 -6.92 -9.06
CA ILE A 43 9.96 -7.67 -7.80
C ILE A 43 8.49 -7.86 -7.40
N TRP A 44 7.66 -6.86 -7.56
CA TRP A 44 6.24 -6.94 -7.20
C TRP A 44 5.46 -7.89 -8.11
N TRP A 45 5.57 -7.67 -9.42
CA TRP A 45 4.71 -8.35 -10.39
C TRP A 45 5.21 -9.70 -10.86
N ALA A 46 6.53 -9.95 -10.87
CA ALA A 46 7.07 -11.21 -11.38
C ALA A 46 6.55 -12.45 -10.62
N PRO A 47 6.52 -12.48 -9.27
CA PRO A 47 5.94 -13.63 -8.55
C PRO A 47 4.42 -13.77 -8.79
N ILE A 48 3.69 -12.66 -8.89
CA ILE A 48 2.24 -12.67 -9.13
C ILE A 48 1.92 -13.25 -10.51
N LEU A 49 2.63 -12.80 -11.54
CA LEU A 49 2.48 -13.31 -12.89
C LEU A 49 2.92 -14.76 -12.99
N PHE A 50 3.98 -15.15 -12.28
CA PHE A 50 4.44 -16.54 -12.21
C PHE A 50 3.35 -17.46 -11.64
N LEU A 51 2.69 -17.05 -10.55
CA LEU A 51 1.59 -17.81 -9.95
C LEU A 51 0.41 -17.97 -10.90
N GLY A 52 -0.01 -16.90 -11.56
CA GLY A 52 -1.17 -16.91 -12.45
C GLY A 52 -0.90 -17.61 -13.79
N LEU A 53 0.21 -17.25 -14.47
CA LEU A 53 0.45 -17.69 -15.86
C LEU A 53 1.16 -19.04 -15.96
N ILE A 54 2.04 -19.37 -15.02
CA ILE A 54 2.89 -20.57 -15.10
C ILE A 54 2.34 -21.69 -14.23
N ILE A 55 1.95 -21.39 -12.98
CA ILE A 55 1.43 -22.42 -12.06
C ILE A 55 -0.08 -22.63 -12.26
N GLY A 56 -0.80 -21.62 -12.82
CA GLY A 56 -2.25 -21.70 -13.03
C GLY A 56 -3.04 -21.68 -11.71
N GLN A 57 -2.53 -21.00 -10.69
CA GLN A 57 -3.19 -20.84 -9.40
C GLN A 57 -4.11 -19.62 -9.43
N ASP A 58 -5.27 -19.75 -10.03
CA ASP A 58 -6.23 -18.66 -10.24
C ASP A 58 -6.61 -17.97 -8.94
N PHE A 59 -6.81 -18.72 -7.85
CA PHE A 59 -7.15 -18.14 -6.54
C PHE A 59 -6.04 -17.26 -6.00
N LEU A 60 -4.78 -17.73 -5.97
CA LEU A 60 -3.64 -16.95 -5.46
C LEU A 60 -3.36 -15.72 -6.34
N PHE A 61 -3.60 -15.83 -7.63
CA PHE A 61 -3.47 -14.72 -8.55
C PHE A 61 -4.55 -13.64 -8.28
N GLN A 62 -5.82 -14.04 -8.14
CA GLN A 62 -6.91 -13.12 -7.80
C GLN A 62 -6.66 -12.45 -6.44
N LEU A 63 -6.21 -13.22 -5.45
CA LEU A 63 -5.84 -12.72 -4.13
C LEU A 63 -4.74 -11.66 -4.24
N ALA A 64 -3.67 -11.94 -4.98
CA ALA A 64 -2.56 -11.01 -5.19
C ALA A 64 -3.01 -9.71 -5.88
N ILE A 65 -3.85 -9.81 -6.92
CA ILE A 65 -4.40 -8.65 -7.62
C ILE A 65 -5.26 -7.81 -6.68
N PHE A 66 -6.13 -8.44 -5.89
CA PHE A 66 -7.00 -7.76 -4.95
C PHE A 66 -6.19 -6.95 -3.92
N PHE A 67 -5.22 -7.60 -3.24
CA PHE A 67 -4.40 -6.93 -2.23
C PHE A 67 -3.43 -5.91 -2.84
N SER A 68 -2.93 -6.12 -4.05
CA SER A 68 -2.15 -5.13 -4.81
C SER A 68 -2.97 -3.88 -5.11
N LYS A 69 -4.21 -4.05 -5.55
CA LYS A 69 -5.14 -2.94 -5.79
C LYS A 69 -5.44 -2.21 -4.47
N LEU A 70 -5.71 -2.95 -3.40
CA LEU A 70 -5.94 -2.38 -2.08
C LEU A 70 -4.75 -1.53 -1.63
N ALA A 71 -3.53 -2.04 -1.73
CA ALA A 71 -2.31 -1.34 -1.33
C ALA A 71 -2.05 -0.06 -2.14
N THR A 72 -2.43 -0.02 -3.43
CA THR A 72 -2.23 1.16 -4.28
C THR A 72 -3.29 2.24 -4.09
N VAL A 73 -4.53 1.85 -3.78
CA VAL A 73 -5.65 2.81 -3.60
C VAL A 73 -5.68 3.38 -2.18
N THR A 74 -5.01 2.73 -1.24
CA THR A 74 -5.05 3.10 0.17
C THR A 74 -4.05 4.20 0.49
N PHE A 75 -4.43 5.45 0.26
CA PHE A 75 -3.72 6.60 0.78
C PHE A 75 -4.44 7.15 2.02
N GLY A 76 -4.01 6.70 3.22
CA GLY A 76 -4.31 7.40 4.47
C GLY A 76 -5.71 7.24 5.06
N GLY A 77 -6.34 6.08 4.95
CA GLY A 77 -7.65 5.86 5.58
C GLY A 77 -7.81 4.42 6.06
N ALA A 78 -7.11 4.06 7.13
CA ALA A 78 -7.05 2.69 7.62
C ALA A 78 -8.43 2.04 7.80
N TYR A 79 -9.37 2.73 8.44
CA TYR A 79 -10.74 2.20 8.64
C TYR A 79 -11.55 2.13 7.34
N ALA A 80 -11.37 3.07 6.42
CA ALA A 80 -12.04 3.03 5.12
C ALA A 80 -11.59 1.81 4.29
N VAL A 81 -10.31 1.46 4.39
CA VAL A 81 -9.74 0.28 3.75
C VAL A 81 -10.28 -1.00 4.33
N LEU A 82 -10.36 -1.09 5.66
CA LEU A 82 -10.93 -2.26 6.33
C LEU A 82 -12.40 -2.45 5.97
N ALA A 83 -13.18 -1.37 5.92
CA ALA A 83 -14.58 -1.42 5.52
C ALA A 83 -14.74 -1.88 4.06
N PHE A 84 -13.94 -1.32 3.13
CA PHE A 84 -13.94 -1.73 1.74
C PHE A 84 -13.49 -3.20 1.58
N MET A 85 -12.39 -3.58 2.23
CA MET A 85 -11.90 -4.96 2.21
C MET A 85 -12.95 -5.93 2.73
N GLY A 86 -13.55 -5.64 3.90
CA GLY A 86 -14.57 -6.50 4.51
C GLY A 86 -15.79 -6.68 3.60
N GLN A 87 -16.28 -5.60 2.99
CA GLN A 87 -17.38 -5.69 2.04
C GLN A 87 -17.00 -6.57 0.83
N GLU A 88 -15.82 -6.38 0.27
CA GLU A 88 -15.41 -7.10 -0.94
C GLU A 88 -15.18 -8.57 -0.67
N VAL A 89 -14.43 -8.93 0.38
CA VAL A 89 -14.08 -10.33 0.68
C VAL A 89 -15.24 -11.17 1.21
N VAL A 90 -16.24 -10.52 1.84
CA VAL A 90 -17.43 -11.21 2.37
C VAL A 90 -18.55 -11.27 1.34
N GLN A 91 -18.90 -10.13 0.69
CA GLN A 91 -20.09 -10.04 -0.14
C GLN A 91 -19.85 -10.42 -1.60
N ASN A 92 -18.72 -10.00 -2.17
CA ASN A 92 -18.46 -10.17 -3.60
C ASN A 92 -17.61 -11.40 -3.89
N LEU A 93 -16.55 -11.61 -3.11
CA LEU A 93 -15.60 -12.70 -3.34
C LEU A 93 -15.95 -13.97 -2.55
N ASN A 94 -16.73 -13.85 -1.46
CA ASN A 94 -17.09 -14.95 -0.58
C ASN A 94 -15.89 -15.76 -0.08
N TRP A 95 -14.76 -15.09 0.17
CA TRP A 95 -13.54 -15.73 0.65
C TRP A 95 -13.57 -16.02 2.15
N VAL A 96 -14.25 -15.15 2.90
CA VAL A 96 -14.42 -15.25 4.34
C VAL A 96 -15.86 -14.96 4.72
N SER A 97 -16.33 -15.54 5.83
CA SER A 97 -17.63 -15.23 6.40
C SER A 97 -17.65 -13.88 7.13
N ALA A 98 -18.85 -13.37 7.42
CA ALA A 98 -18.99 -12.14 8.18
C ALA A 98 -18.43 -12.27 9.60
N ASP A 99 -18.60 -13.42 10.23
CA ASP A 99 -18.09 -13.71 11.58
C ASP A 99 -16.56 -13.73 11.58
N GLU A 100 -15.93 -14.41 10.63
CA GLU A 100 -14.48 -14.44 10.46
C GLU A 100 -13.90 -13.03 10.21
N MET A 101 -14.64 -12.18 9.48
CA MET A 101 -14.21 -10.80 9.26
C MET A 101 -14.29 -9.97 10.54
N ILE A 102 -15.32 -10.19 11.38
CA ILE A 102 -15.45 -9.54 12.70
C ILE A 102 -14.29 -9.94 13.61
N ASP A 103 -13.92 -11.23 13.62
CA ASP A 103 -12.77 -11.72 14.38
C ASP A 103 -11.47 -11.04 13.93
N GLY A 104 -11.28 -10.87 12.62
CA GLY A 104 -10.14 -10.14 12.05
C GLY A 104 -10.09 -8.67 12.48
N LEU A 105 -11.24 -7.99 12.51
CA LEU A 105 -11.34 -6.62 13.01
C LEU A 105 -11.05 -6.53 14.50
N GLY A 106 -11.55 -7.48 15.31
CA GLY A 106 -11.24 -7.60 16.73
C GLY A 106 -9.74 -7.79 16.97
N LEU A 107 -9.06 -8.58 16.14
CA LEU A 107 -7.62 -8.75 16.20
C LEU A 107 -6.87 -7.43 15.95
N ALA A 108 -7.35 -6.59 15.01
CA ALA A 108 -6.77 -5.28 14.73
C ALA A 108 -6.85 -4.32 15.93
N GLU A 109 -7.97 -4.35 16.65
CA GLU A 109 -8.20 -3.47 17.81
C GLU A 109 -7.35 -3.89 19.03
N THR A 110 -7.10 -5.18 19.19
CA THR A 110 -6.37 -5.73 20.33
C THR A 110 -4.86 -5.80 20.15
N THR A 111 -4.39 -5.78 18.91
CA THR A 111 -2.96 -5.91 18.61
C THR A 111 -2.35 -4.53 18.36
N PRO A 112 -1.35 -4.10 19.16
CA PRO A 112 -0.65 -2.86 18.87
C PRO A 112 0.19 -3.04 17.59
N GLY A 113 -0.25 -2.41 16.49
CA GLY A 113 0.47 -2.51 15.23
C GLY A 113 -0.33 -2.05 14.03
N PRO A 114 0.26 -2.15 12.85
CA PRO A 114 -0.40 -1.75 11.61
C PRO A 114 -1.57 -2.70 11.27
N LEU A 115 -2.65 -2.14 10.76
CA LEU A 115 -3.83 -2.84 10.26
C LEU A 115 -3.54 -3.92 9.19
N ILE A 116 -2.29 -4.01 8.77
CA ILE A 116 -1.80 -5.00 7.82
C ILE A 116 -1.90 -6.43 8.35
N LEU A 117 -1.95 -6.63 9.68
CA LEU A 117 -2.19 -7.95 10.27
C LEU A 117 -3.58 -8.48 9.90
N VAL A 118 -4.57 -7.59 9.76
CA VAL A 118 -5.91 -7.97 9.30
C VAL A 118 -5.88 -8.47 7.87
N THR A 119 -5.13 -7.79 6.98
CA THR A 119 -5.02 -8.23 5.58
C THR A 119 -4.38 -9.61 5.48
N GLN A 120 -3.35 -9.88 6.29
CA GLN A 120 -2.72 -11.19 6.37
C GLN A 120 -3.65 -12.26 6.92
N PHE A 121 -4.41 -11.94 7.98
CA PHE A 121 -5.41 -12.84 8.57
C PHE A 121 -6.50 -13.20 7.55
N VAL A 122 -7.04 -12.21 6.86
CA VAL A 122 -8.02 -12.43 5.78
C VAL A 122 -7.44 -13.28 4.65
N GLY A 123 -6.20 -13.00 4.23
CA GLY A 123 -5.52 -13.81 3.21
C GLY A 123 -5.33 -15.27 3.65
N PHE A 124 -4.97 -15.48 4.92
CA PHE A 124 -4.83 -16.82 5.48
C PHE A 124 -6.17 -17.57 5.48
N LEU A 125 -7.23 -16.95 6.00
CA LEU A 125 -8.54 -17.58 6.06
C LEU A 125 -9.12 -17.85 4.67
N ALA A 126 -8.98 -16.91 3.74
CA ALA A 126 -9.37 -17.10 2.35
C ALA A 126 -8.70 -18.33 1.73
N GLY A 127 -7.40 -18.51 1.97
CA GLY A 127 -6.66 -19.69 1.54
C GLY A 127 -7.10 -20.96 2.25
N TYR A 128 -7.38 -20.88 3.56
CA TYR A 128 -7.85 -22.01 4.35
C TYR A 128 -9.21 -22.52 3.86
N ASN A 129 -10.14 -21.62 3.66
CA ASN A 129 -11.50 -21.92 3.19
C ASN A 129 -11.52 -22.48 1.77
N THR A 130 -10.50 -22.13 0.94
CA THR A 130 -10.40 -22.59 -0.44
C THR A 130 -9.68 -23.94 -0.58
N GLY A 131 -8.61 -24.18 0.18
CA GLY A 131 -7.78 -25.38 -0.03
C GLY A 131 -6.97 -25.86 1.18
N GLY A 132 -7.40 -25.49 2.40
CA GLY A 132 -6.82 -25.96 3.64
C GLY A 132 -5.49 -25.29 4.01
N THR A 133 -4.79 -25.87 5.00
CA THR A 133 -3.67 -25.19 5.69
C THR A 133 -2.50 -24.82 4.76
N SER A 134 -2.14 -25.69 3.81
CA SER A 134 -1.02 -25.40 2.91
C SER A 134 -1.30 -24.19 2.02
N LEU A 135 -2.53 -24.11 1.48
CA LEU A 135 -2.94 -22.97 0.66
C LEU A 135 -3.11 -21.70 1.53
N ALA A 136 -3.54 -21.84 2.77
CA ALA A 136 -3.65 -20.73 3.72
C ALA A 136 -2.30 -20.05 3.97
N VAL A 137 -1.24 -20.82 4.20
CA VAL A 137 0.12 -20.28 4.41
C VAL A 137 0.62 -19.56 3.16
N LEU A 138 0.43 -20.16 1.98
CA LEU A 138 0.81 -19.53 0.71
C LEU A 138 0.00 -18.25 0.46
N ALA A 139 -1.30 -18.28 0.70
CA ALA A 139 -2.17 -17.11 0.56
C ALA A 139 -1.76 -15.97 1.50
N ALA A 140 -1.41 -16.27 2.76
CA ALA A 140 -0.88 -15.29 3.69
C ALA A 140 0.43 -14.67 3.20
N CYS A 141 1.35 -15.48 2.68
CA CYS A 141 2.61 -14.98 2.11
C CYS A 141 2.37 -14.10 0.88
N VAL A 142 1.47 -14.51 -0.02
CA VAL A 142 1.10 -13.73 -1.21
C VAL A 142 0.46 -12.42 -0.82
N THR A 143 -0.43 -12.42 0.18
CA THR A 143 -1.07 -11.21 0.69
C THR A 143 -0.05 -10.22 1.25
N LEU A 144 0.89 -10.69 2.08
CA LEU A 144 1.98 -9.87 2.59
C LEU A 144 2.83 -9.29 1.45
N TRP A 145 3.20 -10.12 0.49
CA TRP A 145 3.98 -9.68 -0.66
C TRP A 145 3.26 -8.59 -1.44
N ALA A 146 2.01 -8.83 -1.82
CA ALA A 146 1.18 -7.91 -2.60
C ALA A 146 0.96 -6.57 -1.88
N THR A 147 0.95 -6.56 -0.55
CA THR A 147 0.67 -5.38 0.27
C THR A 147 1.94 -4.59 0.59
N PHE A 148 3.07 -5.26 0.91
CA PHE A 148 4.28 -4.59 1.35
C PHE A 148 5.19 -4.12 0.22
N VAL A 149 5.33 -4.89 -0.86
CA VAL A 149 6.26 -4.53 -1.94
C VAL A 149 5.94 -3.18 -2.57
N PRO A 150 4.68 -2.79 -2.81
CA PRO A 150 4.35 -1.43 -3.27
C PRO A 150 4.80 -0.33 -2.30
N CYS A 151 4.74 -0.57 -0.99
CA CYS A 151 5.21 0.39 0.00
C CYS A 151 6.71 0.66 -0.14
N PHE A 152 7.51 -0.39 -0.32
CA PHE A 152 8.93 -0.25 -0.57
C PHE A 152 9.23 0.46 -1.89
N LEU A 153 8.45 0.18 -2.94
CA LEU A 153 8.56 0.90 -4.21
C LEU A 153 8.42 2.42 -3.99
N TRP A 154 7.40 2.86 -3.27
CA TRP A 154 7.17 4.28 -2.98
C TRP A 154 8.30 4.89 -2.14
N ILE A 155 8.77 4.16 -1.12
CA ILE A 155 9.87 4.61 -0.25
C ILE A 155 11.15 4.79 -1.06
N PHE A 156 11.57 3.78 -1.80
CA PHE A 156 12.85 3.83 -2.53
C PHE A 156 12.80 4.74 -3.75
N ALA A 157 11.67 4.85 -4.43
CA ALA A 157 11.49 5.82 -5.52
C ALA A 157 11.44 7.26 -5.00
N GLY A 158 10.85 7.49 -3.82
CA GLY A 158 10.68 8.81 -3.22
C GLY A 158 11.89 9.30 -2.41
N ALA A 159 12.67 8.39 -1.81
CA ALA A 159 13.78 8.73 -0.90
C ALA A 159 14.76 9.76 -1.47
N PRO A 160 15.21 9.69 -2.73
CA PRO A 160 16.12 10.67 -3.30
C PRO A 160 15.54 12.09 -3.37
N TYR A 161 14.20 12.21 -3.40
CA TYR A 161 13.51 13.48 -3.53
C TYR A 161 13.20 14.15 -2.19
N ILE A 162 13.28 13.42 -1.06
CA ILE A 162 13.02 13.98 0.27
C ILE A 162 13.97 15.13 0.57
N GLY A 163 15.26 14.99 0.27
CA GLY A 163 16.24 16.05 0.44
C GLY A 163 15.95 17.28 -0.43
N LEU A 164 15.45 17.09 -1.65
CA LEU A 164 15.03 18.18 -2.54
C LEU A 164 13.80 18.92 -2.01
N ILE A 165 12.82 18.18 -1.48
CA ILE A 165 11.60 18.74 -0.92
C ILE A 165 11.90 19.52 0.37
N SER A 166 12.69 18.93 1.27
CA SER A 166 13.08 19.57 2.53
C SER A 166 13.98 20.79 2.33
N ALA A 167 14.80 20.82 1.27
CA ALA A 167 15.65 21.94 0.94
C ALA A 167 14.87 23.11 0.30
N GLN A 168 13.64 22.91 -0.16
CA GLN A 168 12.79 23.97 -0.71
C GLN A 168 11.83 24.50 0.35
N PRO A 169 12.02 25.73 0.89
CA PRO A 169 11.20 26.26 1.99
C PRO A 169 9.70 26.27 1.68
N ARG A 170 9.31 26.52 0.42
CA ARG A 170 7.90 26.50 0.02
C ARG A 170 7.28 25.11 0.09
N LEU A 171 8.02 24.07 -0.31
CA LEU A 171 7.54 22.69 -0.20
C LEU A 171 7.55 22.22 1.24
N SER A 172 8.58 22.60 2.02
CA SER A 172 8.62 22.37 3.46
C SER A 172 7.48 23.08 4.18
N GLY A 173 7.18 24.34 3.80
CA GLY A 173 6.04 25.09 4.32
C GLY A 173 4.69 24.45 3.98
N ALA A 174 4.53 23.94 2.75
CA ALA A 174 3.33 23.20 2.37
C ALA A 174 3.14 21.92 3.20
N LEU A 175 4.22 21.16 3.44
CA LEU A 175 4.18 19.96 4.28
C LEU A 175 3.90 20.29 5.76
N SER A 176 4.41 21.39 6.27
CA SER A 176 4.19 21.82 7.66
C SER A 176 2.78 22.36 7.92
N ALA A 177 2.05 22.73 6.86
CA ALA A 177 0.68 23.23 6.95
C ALA A 177 -0.39 22.12 6.87
N ILE A 178 0.00 20.90 6.51
CA ILE A 178 -0.85 19.70 6.46
C ILE A 178 -0.89 19.04 7.84
#